data_e3af633ea03fc4c21d47e416156968f5
#
_entry.id   e3af633ea03fc4c21d47e416156968f5
#
_cell.length_a   1.000
_cell.length_b   1.000
_cell.length_c   1.000
_cell.angle_alpha   90.00
_cell.angle_beta   90.00
_cell.angle_gamma   90.00
#
_symmetry.space_group_name_H-M   'P 1'
#
loop_
_entity.id
_entity.type
_entity.pdbx_description
1 polymer ?
#
loop_
_entity_poly.entity_id
_entity_poly.type
_entity_poly.pdbx_seq_one_letter_code
_entity_poly.pdbx_strand_id
1 'polypeptide(L)'
;MKKIASESPHIPVFGKEVCERLILHQPVTILDCTVGYGGHAELLLESGQPGTRVIGLDRDPEAIEFSRQRLRRFGDHIVLRQGNHRDLKQHLAEVGVETVGGVLFDFGISSPQIDNAARGFSFQQDGPLDMRMDRSIGPTATDVVNTSPESVLADIIYQFGEERYARRIAGAIVRERHRCRIETTGALAAVIARSVPSSYRHGRIHCATRTFQAIRIAVNQELESIEPSLRDATDVLSEGGRICAISFHSLEDRMVKHTFRSLAQGPQAPLSLCTKKPVVPSREECGRNPRSRSAKLRVAERQPK
;
A
#
# COMPACT_ATOMS: atom_id res chain seq x y z
N MET A 1 -27.35 -18.29 1.60
CA MET A 1 -26.67 -17.37 2.52
C MET A 1 -25.35 -18.01 2.96
N LYS A 2 -24.22 -17.67 2.32
CA LYS A 2 -22.88 -18.09 2.78
C LYS A 2 -22.56 -17.31 4.03
N LYS A 3 -22.30 -17.98 5.15
CA LYS A 3 -21.75 -17.39 6.37
C LYS A 3 -20.46 -16.68 5.98
N ILE A 4 -20.44 -15.34 6.06
CA ILE A 4 -19.21 -14.57 6.11
C ILE A 4 -18.55 -15.01 7.42
N ALA A 5 -17.41 -15.68 7.29
CA ALA A 5 -16.63 -16.13 8.44
C ALA A 5 -16.35 -14.91 9.32
N SER A 6 -16.50 -15.07 10.63
CA SER A 6 -16.12 -14.12 11.65
C SER A 6 -14.61 -13.99 11.65
N GLU A 7 -14.09 -13.16 10.75
CA GLU A 7 -12.67 -12.87 10.69
C GLU A 7 -12.28 -11.97 11.87
N SER A 8 -11.20 -12.35 12.52
CA SER A 8 -10.48 -11.52 13.46
C SER A 8 -10.34 -10.11 12.87
N PRO A 9 -10.79 -9.05 13.56
CA PRO A 9 -10.78 -7.71 12.98
C PRO A 9 -9.35 -7.37 12.57
N HIS A 10 -9.16 -7.02 11.29
CA HIS A 10 -7.88 -6.55 10.78
C HIS A 10 -7.44 -5.34 11.62
N ILE A 11 -6.36 -5.51 12.40
CA ILE A 11 -5.81 -4.45 13.26
C ILE A 11 -4.96 -3.55 12.37
N PRO A 12 -5.31 -2.26 12.22
CA PRO A 12 -4.51 -1.31 11.45
C PRO A 12 -3.12 -1.16 12.06
N VAL A 13 -2.10 -1.14 11.22
CA VAL A 13 -0.72 -0.94 11.65
C VAL A 13 -0.54 0.51 12.11
N PHE A 14 0.10 0.74 13.26
CA PHE A 14 0.24 2.07 13.86
C PHE A 14 -1.08 2.79 14.15
N GLY A 15 -2.18 2.05 14.40
CA GLY A 15 -3.50 2.68 14.58
C GLY A 15 -3.50 3.78 15.64
N LYS A 16 -2.87 3.55 16.78
CA LYS A 16 -2.73 4.54 17.86
C LYS A 16 -1.89 5.74 17.44
N GLU A 17 -0.72 5.48 16.87
CA GLU A 17 0.23 6.52 16.43
C GLU A 17 -0.37 7.39 15.32
N VAL A 18 -1.14 6.82 14.40
CA VAL A 18 -1.85 7.55 13.34
C VAL A 18 -2.92 8.45 13.96
N CYS A 19 -3.75 7.94 14.88
CA CYS A 19 -4.74 8.76 15.57
C CYS A 19 -4.10 9.92 16.34
N GLU A 20 -3.05 9.69 17.11
CA GLU A 20 -2.33 10.73 17.86
C GLU A 20 -1.71 11.82 16.96
N ARG A 21 -1.43 11.50 15.69
CA ARG A 21 -0.81 12.44 14.75
C ARG A 21 -1.83 13.19 13.91
N LEU A 22 -2.94 12.55 13.52
CA LEU A 22 -3.93 13.13 12.60
C LEU A 22 -5.12 13.75 13.32
N ILE A 23 -5.46 13.29 14.54
CA ILE A 23 -6.52 13.87 15.34
C ILE A 23 -5.95 15.07 16.09
N LEU A 24 -6.34 16.26 15.66
CA LEU A 24 -6.00 17.51 16.29
C LEU A 24 -7.08 17.89 17.34
N HIS A 25 -6.84 18.95 18.12
CA HIS A 25 -7.73 19.38 19.21
C HIS A 25 -9.10 19.91 18.76
N GLN A 26 -9.35 19.98 17.45
CA GLN A 26 -10.61 20.44 16.84
C GLN A 26 -11.06 19.46 15.75
N PRO A 27 -12.36 19.50 15.37
CA PRO A 27 -12.88 18.69 14.27
C PRO A 27 -12.09 18.90 12.99
N VAL A 28 -11.82 17.82 12.27
CA VAL A 28 -10.94 17.84 11.11
C VAL A 28 -11.48 16.92 10.01
N THR A 29 -11.30 17.34 8.75
CA THR A 29 -11.48 16.43 7.62
C THR A 29 -10.15 15.73 7.34
N ILE A 30 -10.17 14.41 7.34
CA ILE A 30 -8.98 13.57 7.07
C ILE A 30 -9.20 12.85 5.75
N LEU A 31 -8.17 12.86 4.89
CA LEU A 31 -8.13 12.06 3.68
C LEU A 31 -7.33 10.77 3.96
N ASP A 32 -8.00 9.64 3.92
CA ASP A 32 -7.36 8.31 3.91
C ASP A 32 -7.21 7.85 2.46
N CYS A 33 -6.00 7.95 1.93
CA CYS A 33 -5.67 7.67 0.53
C CYS A 33 -5.62 6.18 0.18
N THR A 34 -5.74 5.31 1.19
CA THR A 34 -5.58 3.86 1.12
C THR A 34 -6.51 3.19 2.12
N VAL A 35 -7.81 3.56 2.06
CA VAL A 35 -8.78 3.19 3.10
C VAL A 35 -8.89 1.67 3.29
N GLY A 36 -8.57 0.89 2.25
CA GLY A 36 -8.61 -0.57 2.30
C GLY A 36 -9.95 -1.08 2.82
N TYR A 37 -9.89 -1.88 3.87
CA TYR A 37 -11.07 -2.42 4.55
C TYR A 37 -11.58 -1.55 5.72
N GLY A 38 -11.20 -0.27 5.74
CA GLY A 38 -11.76 0.76 6.64
C GLY A 38 -11.19 0.76 8.05
N GLY A 39 -10.12 0.05 8.34
CA GLY A 39 -9.60 -0.08 9.71
C GLY A 39 -9.09 1.23 10.31
N HIS A 40 -8.24 1.97 9.60
CA HIS A 40 -7.77 3.29 10.03
C HIS A 40 -8.91 4.30 10.06
N ALA A 41 -9.75 4.34 9.02
CA ALA A 41 -10.90 5.23 8.95
C ALA A 41 -11.84 5.04 10.15
N GLU A 42 -12.10 3.80 10.57
CA GLU A 42 -12.90 3.50 11.76
C GLU A 42 -12.27 4.07 13.03
N LEU A 43 -10.97 3.82 13.26
CA LEU A 43 -10.26 4.36 14.43
C LEU A 43 -10.24 5.89 14.44
N LEU A 44 -10.03 6.53 13.28
CA LEU A 44 -10.02 7.99 13.16
C LEU A 44 -11.40 8.59 13.48
N LEU A 45 -12.48 7.96 13.04
CA LEU A 45 -13.85 8.42 13.34
C LEU A 45 -14.24 8.16 14.79
N GLU A 46 -13.81 7.04 15.39
CA GLU A 46 -14.11 6.73 16.80
C GLU A 46 -13.32 7.60 17.77
N SER A 47 -12.08 7.95 17.43
CA SER A 47 -11.18 8.73 18.28
C SER A 47 -11.27 10.24 18.01
N GLY A 48 -11.87 10.64 16.89
CA GLY A 48 -11.97 12.04 16.46
C GLY A 48 -12.91 12.86 17.33
N GLN A 49 -12.73 14.19 17.30
CA GLN A 49 -13.67 15.13 17.92
C GLN A 49 -15.03 15.07 17.19
N PRO A 50 -16.15 15.38 17.88
CA PRO A 50 -17.44 15.51 17.22
C PRO A 50 -17.35 16.44 16.01
N GLY A 51 -17.80 15.98 14.83
CA GLY A 51 -17.67 16.70 13.57
C GLY A 51 -16.44 16.30 12.73
N THR A 52 -15.57 15.44 13.22
CA THR A 52 -14.49 14.85 12.40
C THR A 52 -15.10 14.05 11.25
N ARG A 53 -14.53 14.22 10.05
CA ARG A 53 -14.95 13.54 8.82
C ARG A 53 -13.76 12.81 8.20
N VAL A 54 -14.01 11.69 7.53
CA VAL A 54 -13.02 10.95 6.75
C VAL A 54 -13.50 10.86 5.30
N ILE A 55 -12.58 11.14 4.36
CA ILE A 55 -12.74 10.84 2.94
C ILE A 55 -11.78 9.69 2.66
N GLY A 56 -12.31 8.52 2.30
CA GLY A 56 -11.53 7.31 2.05
C GLY A 56 -11.44 7.01 0.57
N LEU A 57 -10.22 6.82 0.08
CA LEU A 57 -9.92 6.39 -1.27
C LEU A 57 -9.33 4.97 -1.26
N ASP A 58 -9.74 4.15 -2.19
CA ASP A 58 -9.04 2.91 -2.54
C ASP A 58 -9.27 2.58 -4.01
N ARG A 59 -8.27 2.01 -4.65
CA ARG A 59 -8.39 1.56 -6.05
C ARG A 59 -9.13 0.23 -6.18
N ASP A 60 -9.18 -0.57 -5.09
CA ASP A 60 -9.85 -1.86 -5.05
C ASP A 60 -11.35 -1.71 -4.78
N PRO A 61 -12.23 -2.00 -5.75
CA PRO A 61 -13.68 -1.89 -5.55
C PRO A 61 -14.20 -2.84 -4.46
N GLU A 62 -13.56 -4.00 -4.24
CA GLU A 62 -13.95 -4.94 -3.17
C GLU A 62 -13.67 -4.34 -1.79
N ALA A 63 -12.54 -3.63 -1.65
CA ALA A 63 -12.19 -2.92 -0.42
C ALA A 63 -13.17 -1.79 -0.12
N ILE A 64 -13.53 -0.99 -1.13
CA ILE A 64 -14.52 0.11 -0.99
C ILE A 64 -15.89 -0.43 -0.57
N GLU A 65 -16.36 -1.52 -1.18
CA GLU A 65 -17.67 -2.09 -0.81
C GLU A 65 -17.67 -2.63 0.63
N PHE A 66 -16.59 -3.31 1.03
CA PHE A 66 -16.45 -3.78 2.40
C PHE A 66 -16.40 -2.61 3.39
N SER A 67 -15.62 -1.58 3.09
CA SER A 67 -15.52 -0.38 3.94
C SER A 67 -16.84 0.35 4.07
N ARG A 68 -17.65 0.40 3.01
CA ARG A 68 -19.00 0.98 3.04
C ARG A 68 -19.89 0.28 4.04
N GLN A 69 -19.84 -1.05 4.10
CA GLN A 69 -20.62 -1.82 5.07
C GLN A 69 -20.10 -1.63 6.50
N ARG A 70 -18.79 -1.70 6.69
CA ARG A 70 -18.12 -1.55 7.99
C ARG A 70 -18.38 -0.18 8.63
N LEU A 71 -18.26 0.88 7.82
CA LEU A 71 -18.30 2.26 8.28
C LEU A 71 -19.71 2.87 8.23
N ARG A 72 -20.75 2.11 7.83
CA ARG A 72 -22.12 2.59 7.68
C ARG A 72 -22.67 3.32 8.91
N ARG A 73 -22.24 2.93 10.11
CA ARG A 73 -22.69 3.53 11.37
C ARG A 73 -22.28 5.01 11.53
N PHE A 74 -21.28 5.47 10.79
CA PHE A 74 -20.79 6.85 10.87
C PHE A 74 -21.55 7.84 9.95
N GLY A 75 -22.50 7.35 9.14
CA GLY A 75 -23.35 8.19 8.30
C GLY A 75 -22.56 9.17 7.42
N ASP A 76 -22.89 10.46 7.49
CA ASP A 76 -22.28 11.51 6.66
C ASP A 76 -20.85 11.89 7.09
N HIS A 77 -20.34 11.31 8.16
CA HIS A 77 -18.95 11.51 8.58
C HIS A 77 -17.94 10.75 7.74
N ILE A 78 -18.38 9.84 6.87
CA ILE A 78 -17.52 9.07 5.96
C ILE A 78 -17.99 9.20 4.51
N VAL A 79 -17.06 9.54 3.63
CA VAL A 79 -17.26 9.51 2.18
C VAL A 79 -16.27 8.55 1.58
N LEU A 80 -16.72 7.56 0.81
CA LEU A 80 -15.87 6.55 0.19
C LEU A 80 -15.90 6.68 -1.34
N ARG A 81 -14.71 6.70 -1.95
CA ARG A 81 -14.53 6.82 -3.40
C ARG A 81 -13.58 5.73 -3.90
N GLN A 82 -13.97 5.04 -4.98
CA GLN A 82 -13.04 4.20 -5.69
C GLN A 82 -12.12 5.07 -6.56
N GLY A 83 -10.81 4.90 -6.42
CA GLY A 83 -9.84 5.60 -7.24
C GLY A 83 -8.40 5.45 -6.73
N ASN A 84 -7.48 5.95 -7.54
CA ASN A 84 -6.07 5.96 -7.20
C ASN A 84 -5.74 7.24 -6.41
N HIS A 85 -4.98 7.11 -5.34
CA HIS A 85 -4.48 8.27 -4.59
C HIS A 85 -3.62 9.24 -5.43
N ARG A 86 -3.13 8.81 -6.59
CA ARG A 86 -2.46 9.68 -7.56
C ARG A 86 -3.36 10.82 -8.03
N ASP A 87 -4.68 10.59 -8.03
CA ASP A 87 -5.67 11.54 -8.51
C ASP A 87 -6.44 12.19 -7.33
N LEU A 88 -5.82 12.25 -6.13
CA LEU A 88 -6.47 12.68 -4.89
C LEU A 88 -7.10 14.09 -4.97
N LYS A 89 -6.49 15.04 -5.69
CA LYS A 89 -7.05 16.39 -5.89
C LYS A 89 -8.36 16.35 -6.65
N GLN A 90 -8.45 15.51 -7.70
CA GLN A 90 -9.69 15.33 -8.44
C GLN A 90 -10.78 14.74 -7.55
N HIS A 91 -10.46 13.70 -6.77
CA HIS A 91 -11.40 13.08 -5.86
C HIS A 91 -11.90 14.02 -4.77
N LEU A 92 -11.05 14.90 -4.24
CA LEU A 92 -11.45 15.94 -3.29
C LEU A 92 -12.36 16.98 -3.95
N ALA A 93 -12.03 17.44 -5.15
CA ALA A 93 -12.87 18.39 -5.89
C ALA A 93 -14.29 17.83 -6.17
N GLU A 94 -14.40 16.54 -6.53
CA GLU A 94 -15.68 15.86 -6.77
C GLU A 94 -16.57 15.76 -5.52
N VAL A 95 -16.01 15.86 -4.32
CA VAL A 95 -16.78 15.90 -3.05
C VAL A 95 -16.84 17.29 -2.43
N GLY A 96 -16.39 18.33 -3.17
CA GLY A 96 -16.47 19.72 -2.74
C GLY A 96 -15.55 20.08 -1.59
N VAL A 97 -14.39 19.39 -1.45
CA VAL A 97 -13.40 19.64 -0.39
C VAL A 97 -12.12 20.17 -1.03
N GLU A 98 -11.72 21.38 -0.66
CA GLU A 98 -10.49 22.01 -1.16
C GLU A 98 -9.28 21.70 -0.30
N THR A 99 -9.46 21.64 1.04
CA THR A 99 -8.36 21.38 1.98
C THR A 99 -8.77 20.38 3.05
N VAL A 100 -7.76 19.66 3.56
CA VAL A 100 -7.91 18.66 4.62
C VAL A 100 -6.92 18.93 5.75
N GLY A 101 -7.26 18.59 6.99
CA GLY A 101 -6.38 18.77 8.14
C GLY A 101 -5.43 17.59 8.36
N GLY A 102 -5.67 16.46 7.69
CA GLY A 102 -4.81 15.28 7.78
C GLY A 102 -4.88 14.42 6.53
N VAL A 103 -3.76 13.77 6.20
CA VAL A 103 -3.68 12.80 5.10
C VAL A 103 -2.99 11.54 5.59
N LEU A 104 -3.58 10.40 5.30
CA LEU A 104 -3.02 9.08 5.57
C LEU A 104 -2.71 8.34 4.26
N PHE A 105 -1.51 7.78 4.20
CA PHE A 105 -1.12 6.75 3.26
C PHE A 105 -0.69 5.49 4.02
N ASP A 106 -1.33 4.37 3.75
CA ASP A 106 -0.94 3.04 4.20
C ASP A 106 -0.58 2.21 2.96
N PHE A 107 0.68 2.35 2.49
CA PHE A 107 1.11 1.78 1.22
C PHE A 107 1.14 0.25 1.25
N GLY A 108 1.03 -0.36 0.08
CA GLY A 108 1.10 -1.81 -0.11
C GLY A 108 -0.26 -2.47 -0.29
N ILE A 109 -0.39 -3.70 0.20
CA ILE A 109 -1.58 -4.54 0.03
C ILE A 109 -2.21 -4.89 1.37
N SER A 110 -3.53 -4.99 1.36
CA SER A 110 -4.30 -5.38 2.54
C SER A 110 -4.20 -6.87 2.83
N SER A 111 -4.46 -7.24 4.10
CA SER A 111 -4.47 -8.66 4.50
C SER A 111 -5.49 -9.49 3.72
N PRO A 112 -6.74 -9.03 3.50
CA PRO A 112 -7.69 -9.78 2.70
C PRO A 112 -7.25 -10.02 1.25
N GLN A 113 -6.50 -9.09 0.64
CA GLN A 113 -5.92 -9.30 -0.69
C GLN A 113 -4.86 -10.41 -0.67
N ILE A 114 -4.04 -10.50 0.39
CA ILE A 114 -3.03 -11.57 0.55
C ILE A 114 -3.69 -12.92 0.81
N ASP A 115 -4.74 -12.95 1.64
CA ASP A 115 -5.37 -14.18 2.12
C ASP A 115 -6.34 -14.79 1.09
N ASN A 116 -6.81 -14.01 0.13
CA ASN A 116 -7.64 -14.48 -0.97
C ASN A 116 -6.79 -15.02 -2.13
N ALA A 117 -6.66 -16.34 -2.24
CA ALA A 117 -5.91 -16.99 -3.31
C ALA A 117 -6.35 -16.55 -4.72
N ALA A 118 -7.63 -16.22 -4.93
CA ALA A 118 -8.16 -15.78 -6.22
C ALA A 118 -7.63 -14.40 -6.66
N ARG A 119 -6.97 -13.64 -5.78
CA ARG A 119 -6.34 -12.36 -6.09
C ARG A 119 -4.89 -12.50 -6.58
N GLY A 120 -4.23 -13.63 -6.33
CA GLY A 120 -2.90 -13.95 -6.84
C GLY A 120 -1.73 -13.22 -6.17
N PHE A 121 -1.93 -12.54 -5.04
CA PHE A 121 -0.86 -11.81 -4.33
C PHE A 121 0.06 -12.71 -3.52
N SER A 122 -0.39 -13.91 -3.17
CA SER A 122 0.35 -14.87 -2.35
C SER A 122 0.54 -16.20 -3.08
N PHE A 123 1.63 -16.88 -2.77
CA PHE A 123 1.92 -18.25 -3.23
C PHE A 123 1.75 -19.28 -2.11
N GLN A 124 1.23 -18.90 -0.95
CA GLN A 124 0.94 -19.83 0.15
C GLN A 124 -0.21 -20.77 -0.20
N GLN A 125 -1.18 -20.27 -0.95
CA GLN A 125 -2.24 -21.04 -1.57
C GLN A 125 -2.16 -20.78 -3.07
N ASP A 126 -2.26 -21.84 -3.87
CA ASP A 126 -2.23 -21.70 -5.32
C ASP A 126 -3.51 -21.03 -5.83
N GLY A 127 -3.36 -20.11 -6.76
CA GLY A 127 -4.44 -19.36 -7.36
C GLY A 127 -4.04 -18.69 -8.66
N PRO A 128 -4.96 -18.03 -9.35
CA PRO A 128 -4.67 -17.28 -10.59
C PRO A 128 -3.57 -16.24 -10.34
N LEU A 129 -2.65 -16.10 -11.27
CA LEU A 129 -1.55 -15.12 -11.19
C LEU A 129 -2.04 -13.75 -11.70
N ASP A 130 -2.92 -13.06 -10.92
CA ASP A 130 -3.51 -11.77 -11.29
C ASP A 130 -2.72 -10.59 -10.71
N MET A 131 -2.66 -10.45 -9.40
CA MET A 131 -1.99 -9.39 -8.62
C MET A 131 -2.51 -7.95 -8.86
N ARG A 132 -3.57 -7.73 -9.61
CA ARG A 132 -4.15 -6.38 -9.76
C ARG A 132 -4.94 -6.00 -8.52
N MET A 133 -4.75 -4.79 -8.02
CA MET A 133 -5.60 -4.20 -6.98
C MET A 133 -6.97 -3.84 -7.57
N ASP A 134 -7.00 -3.15 -8.71
CA ASP A 134 -8.19 -2.95 -9.52
C ASP A 134 -8.19 -3.96 -10.69
N ARG A 135 -9.11 -4.94 -10.63
CA ARG A 135 -9.19 -6.01 -11.64
C ARG A 135 -9.83 -5.57 -12.96
N SER A 136 -10.38 -4.36 -13.02
CA SER A 136 -11.01 -3.84 -14.22
C SER A 136 -10.01 -3.25 -15.24
N ILE A 137 -8.79 -2.91 -14.79
CA ILE A 137 -7.81 -2.21 -15.61
C ILE A 137 -6.41 -2.85 -15.55
N GLY A 138 -5.64 -2.61 -16.59
CA GLY A 138 -4.22 -2.96 -16.66
C GLY A 138 -3.91 -4.45 -16.87
N PRO A 139 -2.64 -4.76 -17.15
CA PRO A 139 -2.18 -6.13 -17.33
C PRO A 139 -2.17 -6.90 -16.00
N THR A 140 -2.45 -8.19 -16.08
CA THR A 140 -2.30 -9.12 -14.97
C THR A 140 -0.83 -9.48 -14.74
N ALA A 141 -0.49 -10.07 -13.59
CA ALA A 141 0.82 -10.66 -13.38
C ALA A 141 1.10 -11.81 -14.37
N THR A 142 0.07 -12.55 -14.78
CA THR A 142 0.15 -13.54 -15.87
C THR A 142 0.64 -12.89 -17.16
N ASP A 143 0.10 -11.73 -17.53
CA ASP A 143 0.52 -11.04 -18.74
C ASP A 143 1.97 -10.56 -18.62
N VAL A 144 2.32 -9.89 -17.53
CA VAL A 144 3.71 -9.44 -17.28
C VAL A 144 4.70 -10.59 -17.40
N VAL A 145 4.43 -11.72 -16.74
CA VAL A 145 5.34 -12.88 -16.72
C VAL A 145 5.46 -13.55 -18.08
N ASN A 146 4.35 -13.65 -18.84
CA ASN A 146 4.35 -14.40 -20.09
C ASN A 146 4.70 -13.56 -21.32
N THR A 147 4.60 -12.22 -21.28
CA THR A 147 4.81 -11.38 -22.46
C THR A 147 6.03 -10.47 -22.39
N SER A 148 6.48 -10.08 -21.18
CA SER A 148 7.60 -9.14 -21.07
C SER A 148 8.92 -9.75 -21.60
N PRO A 149 9.78 -8.97 -22.29
CA PRO A 149 11.13 -9.39 -22.65
C PRO A 149 11.95 -9.81 -21.41
N GLU A 150 12.91 -10.72 -21.59
CA GLU A 150 13.76 -11.21 -20.46
C GLU A 150 14.47 -10.07 -19.73
N SER A 151 14.99 -9.10 -20.48
CA SER A 151 15.66 -7.93 -19.89
C SER A 151 14.71 -7.09 -19.02
N VAL A 152 13.48 -6.86 -19.49
CA VAL A 152 12.46 -6.12 -18.73
C VAL A 152 12.05 -6.86 -17.47
N LEU A 153 11.86 -8.18 -17.52
CA LEU A 153 11.59 -9.00 -16.35
C LEU A 153 12.75 -8.95 -15.34
N ALA A 154 14.00 -9.02 -15.84
CA ALA A 154 15.17 -8.92 -14.99
C ALA A 154 15.26 -7.57 -14.29
N ASP A 155 14.96 -6.48 -14.99
CA ASP A 155 14.95 -5.13 -14.44
C ASP A 155 13.84 -4.95 -13.41
N ILE A 156 12.61 -5.41 -13.69
CA ILE A 156 11.50 -5.42 -12.73
C ILE A 156 11.91 -6.15 -11.45
N ILE A 157 12.42 -7.38 -11.57
CA ILE A 157 12.77 -8.22 -10.42
C ILE A 157 13.95 -7.62 -9.63
N TYR A 158 14.90 -6.99 -10.31
CA TYR A 158 16.04 -6.35 -9.66
C TYR A 158 15.64 -5.05 -8.96
N GLN A 159 14.97 -4.13 -9.69
CA GLN A 159 14.67 -2.78 -9.19
C GLN A 159 13.57 -2.81 -8.11
N PHE A 160 12.51 -3.57 -8.31
CA PHE A 160 11.34 -3.59 -7.41
C PHE A 160 11.41 -4.71 -6.35
N GLY A 161 12.21 -5.75 -6.60
CA GLY A 161 12.40 -6.84 -5.63
C GLY A 161 13.70 -6.73 -4.83
N GLU A 162 14.65 -5.88 -5.25
CA GLU A 162 16.03 -5.89 -4.75
C GLU A 162 16.62 -7.32 -4.75
N GLU A 163 16.25 -8.11 -5.79
CA GLU A 163 16.57 -9.53 -5.89
C GLU A 163 17.89 -9.74 -6.67
N ARG A 164 18.89 -10.27 -5.98
CA ARG A 164 20.22 -10.49 -6.55
C ARG A 164 20.28 -11.53 -7.68
N TYR A 165 19.34 -12.47 -7.71
CA TYR A 165 19.24 -13.49 -8.75
C TYR A 165 18.27 -13.10 -9.89
N ALA A 166 17.93 -11.82 -10.03
CA ALA A 166 16.93 -11.30 -10.97
C ALA A 166 17.11 -11.83 -12.40
N ARG A 167 18.32 -11.72 -12.97
CA ARG A 167 18.60 -12.21 -14.34
C ARG A 167 18.38 -13.71 -14.48
N ARG A 168 18.80 -14.48 -13.47
CA ARG A 168 18.65 -15.94 -13.47
C ARG A 168 17.19 -16.36 -13.36
N ILE A 169 16.41 -15.66 -12.55
CA ILE A 169 14.96 -15.86 -12.40
C ILE A 169 14.25 -15.49 -13.69
N ALA A 170 14.53 -14.32 -14.27
CA ALA A 170 13.94 -13.88 -15.53
C ALA A 170 14.20 -14.89 -16.67
N GLY A 171 15.44 -15.34 -16.84
CA GLY A 171 15.76 -16.37 -17.84
C GLY A 171 15.04 -17.70 -17.59
N ALA A 172 14.82 -18.09 -16.32
CA ALA A 172 14.07 -19.29 -15.99
C ALA A 172 12.57 -19.14 -16.33
N ILE A 173 11.97 -17.97 -16.04
CA ILE A 173 10.60 -17.64 -16.41
C ILE A 173 10.44 -17.71 -17.92
N VAL A 174 11.34 -17.08 -18.68
CA VAL A 174 11.27 -17.07 -20.17
C VAL A 174 11.38 -18.48 -20.73
N ARG A 175 12.30 -19.31 -20.24
CA ARG A 175 12.40 -20.72 -20.66
C ARG A 175 11.15 -21.52 -20.32
N GLU A 176 10.58 -21.34 -19.14
CA GLU A 176 9.40 -22.09 -18.72
C GLU A 176 8.16 -21.71 -19.54
N ARG A 177 7.90 -20.41 -19.78
CA ARG A 177 6.74 -19.95 -20.53
C ARG A 177 6.72 -20.42 -22.00
N HIS A 178 7.90 -20.71 -22.58
CA HIS A 178 8.01 -21.34 -23.91
C HIS A 178 7.54 -22.80 -23.93
N ARG A 179 7.51 -23.46 -22.76
CA ARG A 179 7.03 -24.85 -22.62
C ARG A 179 5.57 -24.87 -22.21
N CYS A 180 5.20 -24.07 -21.23
CA CYS A 180 3.87 -23.97 -20.68
C CYS A 180 3.65 -22.56 -20.13
N ARG A 181 2.52 -21.94 -20.48
CA ARG A 181 2.10 -20.64 -19.95
C ARG A 181 2.05 -20.68 -18.42
N ILE A 182 2.60 -19.68 -17.75
CA ILE A 182 2.62 -19.59 -16.29
C ILE A 182 1.35 -18.83 -15.87
N GLU A 183 0.36 -19.55 -15.33
CA GLU A 183 -0.97 -18.99 -15.03
C GLU A 183 -1.31 -18.94 -13.55
N THR A 184 -0.53 -19.67 -12.71
CA THR A 184 -0.80 -19.75 -11.28
C THR A 184 0.38 -19.27 -10.43
N THR A 185 0.06 -18.85 -9.21
CA THR A 185 1.06 -18.41 -8.23
C THR A 185 2.01 -19.55 -7.85
N GLY A 186 1.50 -20.78 -7.71
CA GLY A 186 2.30 -21.96 -7.43
C GLY A 186 3.26 -22.30 -8.57
N ALA A 187 2.81 -22.21 -9.82
CA ALA A 187 3.66 -22.44 -10.99
C ALA A 187 4.83 -21.43 -11.03
N LEU A 188 4.56 -20.14 -10.84
CA LEU A 188 5.60 -19.11 -10.78
C LEU A 188 6.56 -19.34 -9.61
N ALA A 189 6.06 -19.62 -8.42
CA ALA A 189 6.89 -19.89 -7.24
C ALA A 189 7.81 -21.10 -7.45
N ALA A 190 7.31 -22.15 -8.11
CA ALA A 190 8.10 -23.35 -8.46
C ALA A 190 9.23 -23.02 -9.45
N VAL A 191 8.96 -22.20 -10.48
CA VAL A 191 9.98 -21.73 -11.43
C VAL A 191 11.09 -20.97 -10.71
N ILE A 192 10.72 -20.03 -9.83
CA ILE A 192 11.68 -19.25 -9.04
C ILE A 192 12.52 -20.17 -8.16
N ALA A 193 11.89 -21.09 -7.43
CA ALA A 193 12.58 -21.99 -6.52
C ALA A 193 13.59 -22.89 -7.25
N ARG A 194 13.26 -23.39 -8.45
CA ARG A 194 14.19 -24.18 -9.28
C ARG A 194 15.34 -23.35 -9.85
N SER A 195 15.17 -22.04 -10.00
CA SER A 195 16.15 -21.15 -10.62
C SER A 195 17.24 -20.64 -9.69
N VAL A 196 17.05 -20.69 -8.38
CA VAL A 196 18.00 -20.16 -7.39
C VAL A 196 18.79 -21.26 -6.70
N PRO A 197 20.00 -20.97 -6.13
CA PRO A 197 20.78 -21.95 -5.38
C PRO A 197 20.02 -22.53 -4.19
N SER A 198 20.33 -23.80 -3.83
CA SER A 198 19.69 -24.49 -2.70
C SER A 198 19.83 -23.72 -1.39
N SER A 199 21.01 -23.17 -1.10
CA SER A 199 21.25 -22.35 0.10
C SER A 199 20.38 -21.09 0.18
N TYR A 200 20.03 -20.51 -0.96
CA TYR A 200 19.13 -19.36 -1.02
C TYR A 200 17.67 -19.76 -0.84
N ARG A 201 17.29 -20.93 -1.35
CA ARG A 201 15.94 -21.48 -1.26
C ARG A 201 15.48 -21.71 0.19
N HIS A 202 16.42 -22.14 1.04
CA HIS A 202 16.17 -22.42 2.46
C HIS A 202 16.54 -21.25 3.39
N GLY A 203 16.59 -20.03 2.85
CA GLY A 203 16.85 -18.81 3.62
C GLY A 203 15.70 -18.44 4.55
N ARG A 204 15.91 -17.41 5.38
CA ARG A 204 14.91 -16.88 6.33
C ARG A 204 13.60 -16.43 5.66
N ILE A 205 13.68 -15.93 4.42
CA ILE A 205 12.54 -15.47 3.62
C ILE A 205 12.45 -16.42 2.42
N HIS A 206 11.24 -16.84 2.09
CA HIS A 206 11.01 -17.70 0.93
C HIS A 206 11.56 -17.04 -0.35
N CYS A 207 12.27 -17.80 -1.18
CA CYS A 207 12.98 -17.28 -2.35
C CYS A 207 12.09 -16.57 -3.39
N ALA A 208 10.79 -16.86 -3.43
CA ALA A 208 9.85 -16.21 -4.33
C ALA A 208 9.35 -14.84 -3.83
N THR A 209 9.48 -14.53 -2.54
CA THR A 209 8.86 -13.33 -1.93
C THR A 209 9.25 -12.04 -2.65
N ARG A 210 10.53 -11.84 -2.93
CA ARG A 210 11.03 -10.63 -3.60
C ARG A 210 10.57 -10.51 -5.05
N THR A 211 10.50 -11.62 -5.76
CA THR A 211 9.99 -11.65 -7.14
C THR A 211 8.49 -11.35 -7.18
N PHE A 212 7.71 -11.92 -6.25
CA PHE A 212 6.28 -11.61 -6.12
C PHE A 212 6.05 -10.13 -5.79
N GLN A 213 6.80 -9.57 -4.85
CA GLN A 213 6.78 -8.13 -4.57
C GLN A 213 7.10 -7.31 -5.83
N ALA A 214 8.12 -7.68 -6.58
CA ALA A 214 8.54 -6.95 -7.78
C ALA A 214 7.46 -6.93 -8.86
N ILE A 215 6.85 -8.09 -9.14
CA ILE A 215 5.78 -8.21 -10.13
C ILE A 215 4.53 -7.44 -9.67
N ARG A 216 4.16 -7.52 -8.38
CA ARG A 216 3.06 -6.77 -7.81
C ARG A 216 3.23 -5.26 -7.99
N ILE A 217 4.42 -4.74 -7.66
CA ILE A 217 4.76 -3.32 -7.82
C ILE A 217 4.64 -2.91 -9.28
N ALA A 218 5.14 -3.73 -10.21
CA ALA A 218 5.06 -3.44 -11.65
C ALA A 218 3.62 -3.45 -12.17
N VAL A 219 2.82 -4.47 -11.80
CA VAL A 219 1.41 -4.59 -12.22
C VAL A 219 0.59 -3.39 -11.73
N ASN A 220 0.82 -2.92 -10.51
CA ASN A 220 0.03 -1.87 -9.89
C ASN A 220 0.66 -0.47 -9.97
N GLN A 221 1.86 -0.32 -10.55
CA GLN A 221 2.59 0.96 -10.65
C GLN A 221 2.70 1.65 -9.27
N GLU A 222 2.97 0.84 -8.21
CA GLU A 222 2.87 1.30 -6.83
C GLU A 222 3.84 2.44 -6.53
N LEU A 223 5.11 2.29 -6.92
CA LEU A 223 6.14 3.28 -6.62
C LEU A 223 5.96 4.59 -7.41
N GLU A 224 5.49 4.51 -8.64
CA GLU A 224 5.34 5.68 -9.52
C GLU A 224 4.29 6.67 -8.99
N SER A 225 3.36 6.20 -8.17
CA SER A 225 2.29 7.02 -7.59
C SER A 225 2.69 7.72 -6.28
N ILE A 226 3.73 7.25 -5.55
CA ILE A 226 4.06 7.75 -4.20
C ILE A 226 4.47 9.23 -4.22
N GLU A 227 5.48 9.60 -5.00
CA GLU A 227 5.98 10.98 -5.00
C GLU A 227 4.92 11.99 -5.48
N PRO A 228 4.23 11.79 -6.62
CA PRO A 228 3.14 12.70 -7.03
C PRO A 228 2.06 12.85 -5.98
N SER A 229 1.60 11.75 -5.38
CA SER A 229 0.56 11.80 -4.35
C SER A 229 0.98 12.53 -3.09
N LEU A 230 2.23 12.38 -2.65
CA LEU A 230 2.74 13.12 -1.48
C LEU A 230 2.87 14.62 -1.75
N ARG A 231 3.21 15.01 -2.98
CA ARG A 231 3.23 16.42 -3.40
C ARG A 231 1.82 16.99 -3.43
N ASP A 232 0.89 16.31 -4.07
CA ASP A 232 -0.51 16.71 -4.13
C ASP A 232 -1.17 16.75 -2.75
N ALA A 233 -0.86 15.79 -1.87
CA ALA A 233 -1.29 15.82 -0.48
C ALA A 233 -0.77 17.05 0.27
N THR A 234 0.47 17.47 0.00
CA THR A 234 1.03 18.69 0.59
C THR A 234 0.27 19.94 0.16
N ASP A 235 -0.18 20.01 -1.10
CA ASP A 235 -0.89 21.18 -1.62
C ASP A 235 -2.30 21.33 -1.03
N VAL A 236 -3.01 20.21 -0.78
CA VAL A 236 -4.37 20.19 -0.21
C VAL A 236 -4.39 20.20 1.32
N LEU A 237 -3.23 20.11 1.96
CA LEU A 237 -3.12 20.10 3.42
C LEU A 237 -3.25 21.51 3.99
N SER A 238 -4.11 21.72 4.96
CA SER A 238 -4.24 22.98 5.70
C SER A 238 -2.99 23.25 6.55
N GLU A 239 -2.74 24.50 6.91
CA GLU A 239 -1.62 24.88 7.80
C GLU A 239 -1.74 24.14 9.15
N GLY A 240 -0.63 23.60 9.63
CA GLY A 240 -0.58 22.74 10.82
C GLY A 240 -1.13 21.31 10.61
N GLY A 241 -1.73 21.04 9.44
CA GLY A 241 -2.18 19.69 9.08
C GLY A 241 -1.02 18.72 8.86
N ARG A 242 -1.26 17.42 8.94
CA ARG A 242 -0.19 16.41 8.89
C ARG A 242 -0.43 15.34 7.85
N ILE A 243 0.67 14.84 7.28
CA ILE A 243 0.69 13.65 6.44
C ILE A 243 1.34 12.53 7.22
N CYS A 244 0.63 11.42 7.39
CA CYS A 244 1.14 10.14 7.89
C CYS A 244 1.33 9.20 6.70
N ALA A 245 2.55 8.67 6.52
CA ALA A 245 2.86 7.71 5.47
C ALA A 245 3.47 6.44 6.08
N ILE A 246 2.76 5.31 5.93
CA ILE A 246 3.18 3.99 6.36
C ILE A 246 3.72 3.26 5.13
N SER A 247 4.88 2.62 5.26
CA SER A 247 5.52 1.82 4.23
C SER A 247 5.93 0.46 4.77
N PHE A 248 5.90 -0.60 3.94
CA PHE A 248 6.18 -1.98 4.37
C PHE A 248 7.47 -2.54 3.78
N HIS A 249 8.08 -1.86 2.84
CA HIS A 249 9.38 -2.24 2.28
C HIS A 249 10.31 -1.04 2.02
N SER A 250 11.58 -1.36 1.76
CA SER A 250 12.67 -0.40 1.62
C SER A 250 12.45 0.65 0.53
N LEU A 251 11.84 0.27 -0.59
CA LEU A 251 11.64 1.16 -1.74
C LEU A 251 10.58 2.22 -1.43
N GLU A 252 9.43 1.83 -0.85
CA GLU A 252 8.40 2.78 -0.40
C GLU A 252 8.98 3.76 0.62
N ASP A 253 9.61 3.25 1.70
CA ASP A 253 10.21 4.09 2.75
C ASP A 253 11.26 5.06 2.18
N ARG A 254 12.05 4.61 1.18
CA ARG A 254 13.04 5.45 0.50
C ARG A 254 12.38 6.60 -0.24
N MET A 255 11.30 6.33 -0.99
CA MET A 255 10.57 7.35 -1.74
C MET A 255 9.90 8.34 -0.81
N VAL A 256 9.16 7.89 0.20
CA VAL A 256 8.54 8.77 1.22
C VAL A 256 9.59 9.65 1.88
N LYS A 257 10.71 9.06 2.33
CA LYS A 257 11.81 9.79 2.95
C LYS A 257 12.39 10.87 2.04
N HIS A 258 12.64 10.56 0.77
CA HIS A 258 13.23 11.51 -0.16
C HIS A 258 12.25 12.62 -0.51
N THR A 259 10.98 12.31 -0.77
CA THR A 259 9.94 13.29 -1.07
C THR A 259 9.72 14.24 0.11
N PHE A 260 9.54 13.72 1.33
CA PHE A 260 9.39 14.56 2.52
C PHE A 260 10.61 15.46 2.77
N ARG A 261 11.83 14.92 2.59
CA ARG A 261 13.04 15.73 2.72
C ARG A 261 13.10 16.84 1.68
N SER A 262 12.79 16.56 0.42
CA SER A 262 12.75 17.55 -0.64
C SER A 262 11.75 18.67 -0.34
N LEU A 263 10.55 18.31 0.15
CA LEU A 263 9.49 19.26 0.51
C LEU A 263 9.76 20.02 1.82
N ALA A 264 10.72 19.57 2.62
CA ALA A 264 11.13 20.20 3.88
C ALA A 264 12.46 21.00 3.76
N GLN A 265 12.92 21.30 2.55
CA GLN A 265 14.16 22.02 2.31
C GLN A 265 13.91 23.48 1.91
N GLY A 266 14.73 24.36 2.44
CA GLY A 266 14.72 25.81 2.11
C GLY A 266 13.86 26.65 3.05
N PRO A 267 13.98 27.97 2.96
CA PRO A 267 13.34 28.91 3.89
C PRO A 267 11.81 28.99 3.73
N GLN A 268 11.29 28.58 2.59
CA GLN A 268 9.84 28.53 2.29
C GLN A 268 9.36 27.10 2.09
N ALA A 269 10.00 26.14 2.77
CA ALA A 269 9.62 24.73 2.68
C ALA A 269 8.16 24.53 3.10
N PRO A 270 7.33 23.89 2.26
CA PRO A 270 5.92 23.68 2.59
C PRO A 270 5.70 22.70 3.75
N LEU A 271 6.68 21.85 4.06
CA LEU A 271 6.61 20.86 5.14
C LEU A 271 7.73 21.04 6.17
N SER A 272 7.45 20.61 7.39
CA SER A 272 8.46 20.26 8.39
C SER A 272 8.37 18.77 8.75
N LEU A 273 9.52 18.16 9.07
CA LEU A 273 9.57 16.74 9.42
C LEU A 273 9.26 16.54 10.90
N CYS A 274 8.09 15.98 11.23
CA CYS A 274 7.77 15.56 12.60
C CYS A 274 8.61 14.35 13.03
N THR A 275 9.01 13.49 12.08
CA THR A 275 9.82 12.31 12.33
C THR A 275 11.13 12.37 11.56
N LYS A 276 12.26 12.63 12.27
CA LYS A 276 13.61 12.57 11.66
C LYS A 276 14.01 11.16 11.26
N LYS A 277 13.63 10.16 12.09
CA LYS A 277 13.73 8.71 11.83
C LYS A 277 12.33 8.14 11.73
N PRO A 278 12.10 7.06 10.95
CA PRO A 278 10.78 6.44 10.92
C PRO A 278 10.43 5.87 12.30
N VAL A 279 9.16 5.95 12.67
CA VAL A 279 8.61 5.18 13.78
C VAL A 279 8.52 3.72 13.32
N VAL A 280 8.89 2.80 14.18
CA VAL A 280 8.82 1.35 13.93
C VAL A 280 7.83 0.71 14.90
N PRO A 281 7.19 -0.40 14.52
CA PRO A 281 6.19 -1.06 15.38
C PRO A 281 6.80 -1.53 16.70
N SER A 282 6.01 -1.47 17.75
CA SER A 282 6.38 -2.02 19.05
C SER A 282 6.48 -3.56 18.99
N ARG A 283 7.17 -4.17 19.97
CA ARG A 283 7.21 -5.64 20.07
C ARG A 283 5.81 -6.22 20.28
N GLU A 284 4.96 -5.52 21.02
CA GLU A 284 3.58 -5.91 21.28
C GLU A 284 2.75 -5.91 19.99
N GLU A 285 2.85 -4.84 19.19
CA GLU A 285 2.20 -4.76 17.88
C GLU A 285 2.68 -5.85 16.94
N CYS A 286 4.00 -6.09 16.85
CA CYS A 286 4.56 -7.19 16.06
C CYS A 286 4.09 -8.57 16.53
N GLY A 287 3.76 -8.74 17.80
CA GLY A 287 3.21 -9.97 18.36
C GLY A 287 1.74 -10.16 17.96
N ARG A 288 0.93 -9.10 18.02
CA ARG A 288 -0.49 -9.11 17.63
C ARG A 288 -0.70 -9.13 16.12
N ASN A 289 0.13 -8.39 15.39
CA ASN A 289 0.09 -8.30 13.94
C ASN A 289 1.48 -8.55 13.33
N PRO A 290 1.83 -9.81 13.00
CA PRO A 290 3.14 -10.14 12.41
C PRO A 290 3.46 -9.41 11.10
N ARG A 291 2.43 -8.94 10.36
CA ARG A 291 2.58 -8.19 9.11
C ARG A 291 3.11 -6.77 9.35
N SER A 292 2.99 -6.23 10.56
CA SER A 292 3.55 -4.92 10.93
C SER A 292 5.08 -4.90 11.04
N ARG A 293 5.76 -6.04 11.15
CA ARG A 293 7.21 -6.14 11.45
C ARG A 293 8.12 -5.31 10.58
N SER A 294 7.77 -5.09 9.32
CA SER A 294 8.55 -4.29 8.36
C SER A 294 8.02 -2.86 8.21
N ALA A 295 6.91 -2.53 8.86
CA ALA A 295 6.26 -1.24 8.72
C ALA A 295 7.13 -0.10 9.27
N LYS A 296 7.04 1.05 8.63
CA LYS A 296 7.69 2.30 9.02
C LYS A 296 6.71 3.44 8.82
N LEU A 297 6.49 4.22 9.86
CA LEU A 297 5.66 5.42 9.79
C LEU A 297 6.57 6.66 9.72
N ARG A 298 6.29 7.53 8.74
CA ARG A 298 6.85 8.87 8.63
C ARG A 298 5.75 9.92 8.69
N VAL A 299 6.05 11.02 9.36
CA VAL A 299 5.08 12.11 9.56
C VAL A 299 5.74 13.44 9.20
N ALA A 300 5.03 14.25 8.43
CA ALA A 300 5.38 15.63 8.12
C ALA A 300 4.18 16.55 8.35
N GLU A 301 4.44 17.81 8.67
CA GLU A 301 3.44 18.82 9.00
C GLU A 301 3.53 20.00 8.05
N ARG A 302 2.40 20.51 7.60
CA ARG A 302 2.29 21.70 6.75
C ARG A 302 2.72 22.94 7.52
N GLN A 303 3.66 23.68 6.98
CA GLN A 303 4.09 24.95 7.54
C GLN A 303 3.13 26.07 7.12
N PRO A 304 2.96 27.10 7.98
CA PRO A 304 2.31 28.34 7.57
C PRO A 304 3.00 28.95 6.34
N LYS A 305 2.20 29.61 5.49
CA LYS A 305 2.73 30.35 4.33
C LYS A 305 3.41 31.64 4.75
#